data_224bdde6d6535c1f9864fe459ef95d6b
#
_entry.id   224bdde6d6535c1f9864fe459ef95d6b
#
_cell.length_a   1.000
_cell.length_b   1.000
_cell.length_c   1.000
_cell.angle_alpha   90.00
_cell.angle_beta   90.00
_cell.angle_gamma   90.00
#
_symmetry.space_group_name_H-M   'P 1'
#
loop_
_entity.id
_entity.type
_entity.pdbx_description
1 polymer ?
#
loop_
_entity_poly.entity_id
_entity_poly.type
_entity_poly.pdbx_seq_one_letter_code
_entity_poly.pdbx_strand_id
1 'polypeptide(L)'
;VHGLNKTNEAASEIDDDKQFRIENGYVRIAQALHDEAAGSGATFHLNTIVEEVNWKRNEVTVVTTTSQRFKARRLLVTLPLSLIKTVRFVPALTEKQNAADKLAMGQVIKVMLRFREPFWEDLSVPGEKEKPADLKDLTFIHAPAELLPTWWTQFPVRTPVLAGWAGGTRAEKLSVESDDSLLDHAFQALTHIFGVSKRFLEESLAEFYTHNWQRDAFSAGAYSYIPVGGVDAQAQLARPVEETIFFAGEATNEVGHHGTVHGALASGIRAAKEILA
;
A
#
# COMPACT_ATOMS: atom_id res chain seq x y z
N VAL A 1 -7.69 20.14 -2.50
CA VAL A 1 -6.88 21.14 -1.76
C VAL A 1 -6.82 20.78 -0.28
N HIS A 2 -7.95 20.58 0.43
CA HIS A 2 -7.96 20.30 1.87
C HIS A 2 -7.24 18.97 2.24
N GLY A 3 -7.42 17.92 1.46
CA GLY A 3 -6.71 16.64 1.66
C GLY A 3 -5.19 16.78 1.47
N LEU A 4 -4.75 17.54 0.46
CA LEU A 4 -3.34 17.84 0.24
C LEU A 4 -2.73 18.67 1.36
N ASN A 5 -3.47 19.63 1.94
CA ASN A 5 -2.99 20.41 3.07
C ASN A 5 -2.76 19.52 4.30
N LYS A 6 -3.70 18.63 4.63
CA LYS A 6 -3.51 17.68 5.74
C LYS A 6 -2.30 16.75 5.52
N THR A 7 -2.09 16.28 4.29
CA THR A 7 -0.92 15.46 3.97
C THR A 7 0.38 16.24 4.13
N ASN A 8 0.42 17.50 3.70
CA ASN A 8 1.59 18.36 3.84
C ASN A 8 1.86 18.71 5.32
N GLU A 9 0.81 18.98 6.10
CA GLU A 9 0.92 19.20 7.57
C GLU A 9 1.49 17.94 8.25
N ALA A 10 0.96 16.77 7.93
CA ALA A 10 1.45 15.50 8.46
C ALA A 10 2.90 15.21 8.07
N ALA A 11 3.30 15.51 6.84
CA ALA A 11 4.68 15.36 6.36
C ALA A 11 5.65 16.29 7.09
N SER A 12 5.22 17.49 7.48
CA SER A 12 6.05 18.44 8.23
C SER A 12 6.31 18.04 9.70
N GLU A 13 5.49 17.13 10.26
CA GLU A 13 5.65 16.62 11.63
C GLU A 13 6.68 15.48 11.71
N ILE A 14 7.00 14.85 10.59
CA ILE A 14 8.05 13.83 10.47
C ILE A 14 9.21 14.44 9.67
N ASP A 15 10.43 14.10 10.04
CA ASP A 15 11.67 14.53 9.36
C ASP A 15 11.73 13.84 7.98
N ASP A 16 10.93 14.35 7.03
CA ASP A 16 10.64 13.74 5.72
C ASP A 16 11.89 13.68 4.82
N ASP A 17 12.93 14.47 5.17
CA ASP A 17 14.22 14.46 4.48
C ASP A 17 15.05 13.22 4.80
N LYS A 18 14.73 12.50 5.87
CA LYS A 18 15.43 11.28 6.27
C LYS A 18 14.71 10.03 5.78
N GLN A 19 15.36 9.34 4.86
CA GLN A 19 14.88 8.06 4.36
C GLN A 19 15.56 6.89 5.08
N PHE A 20 14.74 6.03 5.65
CA PHE A 20 15.18 4.80 6.30
C PHE A 20 14.72 3.57 5.51
N ARG A 21 15.44 2.48 5.66
CA ARG A 21 15.03 1.18 5.15
C ARG A 21 14.95 0.21 6.34
N ILE A 22 13.86 -0.56 6.38
CA ILE A 22 13.71 -1.60 7.40
C ILE A 22 14.52 -2.80 6.95
N GLU A 23 15.51 -3.16 7.75
CA GLU A 23 16.32 -4.34 7.50
C GLU A 23 15.43 -5.59 7.42
N ASN A 24 15.60 -6.39 6.36
CA ASN A 24 14.77 -7.54 6.02
C ASN A 24 13.29 -7.22 5.71
N GLY A 25 12.98 -5.93 5.42
CA GLY A 25 11.69 -5.50 4.88
C GLY A 25 10.56 -5.32 5.90
N TYR A 26 9.44 -4.80 5.42
CA TYR A 26 8.26 -4.47 6.24
C TYR A 26 7.60 -5.68 6.92
N VAL A 27 7.81 -6.89 6.43
CA VAL A 27 7.31 -8.13 7.07
C VAL A 27 7.78 -8.24 8.52
N ARG A 28 8.95 -7.67 8.86
CA ARG A 28 9.48 -7.67 10.23
C ARG A 28 8.59 -6.92 11.22
N ILE A 29 7.97 -5.84 10.79
CA ILE A 29 7.00 -5.11 11.63
C ILE A 29 5.77 -5.99 11.90
N ALA A 30 5.21 -6.58 10.84
CA ALA A 30 4.05 -7.46 10.97
C ALA A 30 4.35 -8.67 11.88
N GLN A 31 5.54 -9.28 11.72
CA GLN A 31 5.98 -10.40 12.54
C GLN A 31 6.12 -10.01 14.01
N ALA A 32 6.76 -8.89 14.32
CA ALA A 32 6.94 -8.41 15.69
C ALA A 32 5.59 -8.16 16.38
N LEU A 33 4.65 -7.50 15.68
CA LEU A 33 3.30 -7.25 16.21
C LEU A 33 2.51 -8.55 16.40
N HIS A 34 2.64 -9.50 15.47
CA HIS A 34 2.02 -10.82 15.59
C HIS A 34 2.54 -11.56 16.82
N ASP A 35 3.86 -11.61 17.00
CA ASP A 35 4.49 -12.38 18.09
C ASP A 35 4.15 -11.77 19.46
N GLU A 36 4.11 -10.43 19.57
CA GLU A 36 3.67 -9.72 20.77
C GLU A 36 2.20 -10.03 21.09
N ALA A 37 1.31 -9.95 20.10
CA ALA A 37 -0.10 -10.25 20.28
C ALA A 37 -0.33 -11.71 20.65
N ALA A 38 0.33 -12.66 19.99
CA ALA A 38 0.26 -14.09 20.31
C ALA A 38 0.78 -14.37 21.72
N GLY A 39 1.90 -13.76 22.11
CA GLY A 39 2.44 -13.84 23.47
C GLY A 39 1.50 -13.27 24.56
N SER A 40 0.63 -12.34 24.17
CA SER A 40 -0.43 -11.77 25.01
C SER A 40 -1.74 -12.56 24.98
N GLY A 41 -1.79 -13.70 24.32
CA GLY A 41 -2.95 -14.61 24.29
C GLY A 41 -3.91 -14.39 23.11
N ALA A 42 -3.53 -13.58 22.10
CA ALA A 42 -4.35 -13.47 20.90
C ALA A 42 -4.30 -14.76 20.06
N THR A 43 -5.44 -15.13 19.49
CA THR A 43 -5.56 -16.28 18.59
C THR A 43 -5.68 -15.80 17.15
N PHE A 44 -4.90 -16.39 16.25
CA PHE A 44 -4.91 -16.08 14.82
C PHE A 44 -5.53 -17.23 14.03
N HIS A 45 -6.53 -16.93 13.23
CA HIS A 45 -7.18 -17.86 12.32
C HIS A 45 -6.83 -17.52 10.88
N LEU A 46 -5.72 -18.06 10.38
CA LEU A 46 -5.32 -17.92 8.98
C LEU A 46 -6.20 -18.78 8.07
N ASN A 47 -6.19 -18.50 6.76
CA ASN A 47 -7.02 -19.19 5.76
C ASN A 47 -8.52 -19.19 6.12
N THR A 48 -8.98 -18.14 6.79
CA THR A 48 -10.33 -18.02 7.33
C THR A 48 -11.01 -16.78 6.76
N ILE A 49 -11.78 -16.96 5.69
CA ILE A 49 -12.40 -15.86 4.94
C ILE A 49 -13.75 -15.54 5.58
N VAL A 50 -13.92 -14.28 5.99
CA VAL A 50 -15.19 -13.77 6.54
C VAL A 50 -16.13 -13.44 5.39
N GLU A 51 -17.37 -13.96 5.50
CA GLU A 51 -18.45 -13.73 4.54
C GLU A 51 -19.54 -12.81 5.10
N GLU A 52 -19.87 -13.01 6.39
CA GLU A 52 -20.98 -12.32 7.03
C GLU A 52 -20.67 -11.93 8.46
N VAL A 53 -21.20 -10.80 8.88
CA VAL A 53 -21.21 -10.31 10.27
C VAL A 53 -22.63 -10.03 10.69
N ASN A 54 -23.17 -10.88 11.58
CA ASN A 54 -24.46 -10.64 12.26
C ASN A 54 -24.17 -9.90 13.57
N TRP A 55 -24.85 -8.78 13.81
CA TRP A 55 -24.55 -7.95 14.96
C TRP A 55 -25.77 -7.25 15.56
N LYS A 56 -25.68 -6.96 16.80
CA LYS A 56 -26.50 -6.02 17.58
C LYS A 56 -25.62 -5.44 18.67
N ARG A 57 -26.06 -4.42 19.36
CA ARG A 57 -25.25 -3.78 20.42
C ARG A 57 -24.67 -4.81 21.39
N ASN A 58 -23.36 -4.80 21.59
CA ASN A 58 -22.58 -5.70 22.46
C ASN A 58 -22.63 -7.19 22.08
N GLU A 59 -23.03 -7.53 20.88
CA GLU A 59 -23.02 -8.91 20.40
C GLU A 59 -22.70 -8.96 18.90
N VAL A 60 -21.69 -9.73 18.53
CA VAL A 60 -21.28 -9.95 17.13
C VAL A 60 -21.09 -11.44 16.90
N THR A 61 -21.56 -11.92 15.76
CA THR A 61 -21.25 -13.25 15.23
C THR A 61 -20.66 -13.11 13.85
N VAL A 62 -19.40 -13.44 13.70
CA VAL A 62 -18.70 -13.49 12.42
C VAL A 62 -18.89 -14.89 11.83
N VAL A 63 -19.30 -14.98 10.55
CA VAL A 63 -19.49 -16.22 9.81
C VAL A 63 -18.51 -16.26 8.66
N THR A 64 -17.84 -17.38 8.48
CA THR A 64 -16.86 -17.59 7.41
C THR A 64 -17.47 -18.35 6.23
N THR A 65 -16.78 -18.33 5.09
CA THR A 65 -17.15 -19.10 3.89
C THR A 65 -17.23 -20.61 4.12
N THR A 66 -16.59 -21.11 5.17
CA THR A 66 -16.66 -22.52 5.62
C THR A 66 -17.70 -22.75 6.70
N SER A 67 -18.59 -21.77 6.94
CA SER A 67 -19.65 -21.83 7.97
C SER A 67 -19.14 -21.88 9.41
N GLN A 68 -17.87 -21.63 9.68
CA GLN A 68 -17.37 -21.43 11.05
C GLN A 68 -18.00 -20.15 11.62
N ARG A 69 -18.18 -20.13 12.94
CA ARG A 69 -18.80 -19.02 13.65
C ARG A 69 -17.94 -18.58 14.82
N PHE A 70 -17.63 -17.28 14.89
CA PHE A 70 -16.93 -16.66 16.01
C PHE A 70 -17.86 -15.66 16.68
N LYS A 71 -17.95 -15.71 17.99
CA LYS A 71 -18.79 -14.79 18.77
C LYS A 71 -17.92 -13.86 19.61
N ALA A 72 -18.29 -12.60 19.65
CA ALA A 72 -17.60 -11.58 20.45
C ALA A 72 -18.59 -10.52 20.91
N ARG A 73 -18.19 -9.70 21.88
CA ARG A 73 -18.94 -8.51 22.30
C ARG A 73 -18.70 -7.33 21.36
N ARG A 74 -17.51 -7.22 20.81
CA ARG A 74 -17.05 -6.12 19.95
C ARG A 74 -16.29 -6.68 18.75
N LEU A 75 -16.32 -5.98 17.64
CA LEU A 75 -15.61 -6.33 16.41
C LEU A 75 -14.77 -5.12 15.95
N LEU A 76 -13.51 -5.34 15.65
CA LEU A 76 -12.68 -4.38 14.91
C LEU A 76 -12.53 -4.85 13.47
N VAL A 77 -12.98 -4.03 12.52
CA VAL A 77 -12.86 -4.25 11.08
C VAL A 77 -11.61 -3.53 10.60
N THR A 78 -10.65 -4.28 10.04
CA THR A 78 -9.39 -3.74 9.49
C THR A 78 -9.21 -4.07 8.02
N LEU A 79 -10.31 -4.35 7.32
CA LEU A 79 -10.31 -4.68 5.89
C LEU A 79 -9.84 -3.49 5.05
N PRO A 80 -9.12 -3.74 3.94
CA PRO A 80 -8.88 -2.72 2.93
C PRO A 80 -10.20 -2.10 2.44
N LEU A 81 -10.16 -0.83 2.05
CA LEU A 81 -11.34 -0.10 1.58
C LEU A 81 -12.13 -0.86 0.50
N SER A 82 -11.42 -1.49 -0.43
CA SER A 82 -11.98 -2.31 -1.52
C SER A 82 -12.83 -3.49 -1.03
N LEU A 83 -12.50 -4.04 0.16
CA LEU A 83 -13.12 -5.26 0.69
C LEU A 83 -14.22 -4.98 1.74
N ILE A 84 -14.36 -3.75 2.22
CA ILE A 84 -15.41 -3.42 3.21
C ILE A 84 -16.81 -3.79 2.69
N LYS A 85 -17.04 -3.66 1.38
CA LYS A 85 -18.33 -3.97 0.75
C LYS A 85 -18.54 -5.44 0.41
N THR A 86 -17.50 -6.26 0.47
CA THR A 86 -17.60 -7.69 0.17
C THR A 86 -18.13 -8.50 1.35
N VAL A 87 -18.01 -7.98 2.57
CA VAL A 87 -18.55 -8.61 3.77
C VAL A 87 -19.99 -8.13 4.02
N ARG A 88 -20.90 -9.06 4.18
CA ARG A 88 -22.31 -8.78 4.44
C ARG A 88 -22.53 -8.50 5.93
N PHE A 89 -22.91 -7.28 6.28
CA PHE A 89 -23.31 -6.89 7.64
C PHE A 89 -24.83 -6.99 7.79
N VAL A 90 -25.29 -7.62 8.89
CA VAL A 90 -26.71 -7.77 9.22
C VAL A 90 -26.94 -7.32 10.68
N PRO A 91 -27.60 -6.17 10.91
CA PRO A 91 -28.11 -5.18 9.96
C PRO A 91 -27.01 -4.52 9.08
N ALA A 92 -27.41 -4.00 7.92
CA ALA A 92 -26.49 -3.34 6.99
C ALA A 92 -25.89 -2.07 7.62
N LEU A 93 -24.60 -1.84 7.37
CA LEU A 93 -23.87 -0.64 7.79
C LEU A 93 -23.92 0.44 6.69
N THR A 94 -25.11 0.93 6.36
CA THR A 94 -25.36 1.83 5.23
C THR A 94 -24.49 3.08 5.28
N GLU A 95 -24.31 3.69 6.44
CA GLU A 95 -23.45 4.88 6.59
C GLU A 95 -21.98 4.58 6.29
N LYS A 96 -21.49 3.39 6.65
CA LYS A 96 -20.12 2.96 6.35
C LYS A 96 -19.94 2.67 4.87
N GLN A 97 -20.92 2.04 4.25
CA GLN A 97 -20.92 1.81 2.79
C GLN A 97 -20.92 3.14 2.04
N ASN A 98 -21.77 4.09 2.43
CA ASN A 98 -21.80 5.43 1.85
C ASN A 98 -20.48 6.22 2.05
N ALA A 99 -19.83 6.05 3.20
CA ALA A 99 -18.52 6.65 3.45
C ALA A 99 -17.44 6.01 2.56
N ALA A 100 -17.44 4.68 2.46
CA ALA A 100 -16.51 3.96 1.59
C ALA A 100 -16.70 4.30 0.10
N ASP A 101 -17.94 4.62 -0.35
CA ASP A 101 -18.25 5.04 -1.73
C ASP A 101 -17.68 6.42 -2.09
N LYS A 102 -17.44 7.26 -1.09
CA LYS A 102 -16.82 8.59 -1.28
C LYS A 102 -15.29 8.55 -1.29
N LEU A 103 -14.69 7.42 -0.98
CA LEU A 103 -13.26 7.16 -1.08
C LEU A 103 -12.98 6.31 -2.32
N ALA A 104 -11.75 6.34 -2.80
CA ALA A 104 -11.35 5.52 -3.94
C ALA A 104 -10.11 4.71 -3.59
N MET A 105 -9.99 3.53 -4.23
CA MET A 105 -8.82 2.68 -4.13
C MET A 105 -7.89 2.95 -5.31
N GLY A 106 -6.67 3.36 -5.02
CA GLY A 106 -5.64 3.63 -6.01
C GLY A 106 -5.16 2.35 -6.69
N GLN A 107 -4.83 2.48 -7.96
CA GLN A 107 -4.21 1.41 -8.73
C GLN A 107 -2.72 1.68 -8.87
N VAL A 108 -1.91 0.67 -8.63
CA VAL A 108 -0.45 0.72 -8.70
C VAL A 108 0.09 -0.55 -9.34
N ILE A 109 1.02 -0.38 -10.25
CA ILE A 109 1.94 -1.44 -10.67
C ILE A 109 3.33 -1.08 -10.16
N LYS A 110 3.96 -2.02 -9.49
CA LYS A 110 5.32 -1.92 -9.02
C LYS A 110 6.12 -3.11 -9.51
N VAL A 111 7.25 -2.84 -10.10
CA VAL A 111 8.22 -3.84 -10.54
C VAL A 111 9.51 -3.68 -9.74
N MET A 112 10.15 -4.78 -9.40
CA MET A 112 11.43 -4.81 -8.72
C MET A 112 12.40 -5.62 -9.58
N LEU A 113 13.47 -4.98 -10.03
CA LEU A 113 14.52 -5.62 -10.80
C LEU A 113 15.79 -5.69 -9.96
N ARG A 114 16.24 -6.89 -9.66
CA ARG A 114 17.54 -7.11 -9.05
C ARG A 114 18.54 -7.49 -10.15
N PHE A 115 19.53 -6.66 -10.33
CA PHE A 115 20.63 -6.91 -11.25
C PHE A 115 21.76 -7.65 -10.56
N ARG A 116 22.76 -8.10 -11.32
CA ARG A 116 23.97 -8.71 -10.76
C ARG A 116 24.84 -7.69 -10.06
N GLU A 117 24.88 -6.47 -10.61
CA GLU A 117 25.65 -5.34 -10.13
C GLU A 117 24.83 -4.04 -10.31
N PRO A 118 25.09 -2.98 -9.54
CA PRO A 118 24.43 -1.69 -9.69
C PRO A 118 25.04 -0.93 -10.90
N PHE A 119 24.82 -1.44 -12.11
CA PHE A 119 25.45 -0.97 -13.36
C PHE A 119 25.32 0.53 -13.60
N TRP A 120 24.29 1.17 -13.04
CA TRP A 120 24.08 2.62 -13.17
C TRP A 120 25.17 3.44 -12.46
N GLU A 121 25.85 2.89 -11.47
CA GLU A 121 26.91 3.60 -10.73
C GLU A 121 28.14 3.89 -11.63
N ASP A 122 28.35 3.09 -12.68
CA ASP A 122 29.44 3.22 -13.63
C ASP A 122 29.04 4.02 -14.89
N LEU A 123 27.77 4.44 -14.99
CA LEU A 123 27.29 5.21 -16.12
C LEU A 123 27.46 6.72 -15.90
N SER A 124 27.67 7.43 -17.00
CA SER A 124 27.59 8.88 -17.07
C SER A 124 26.44 9.27 -17.98
N VAL A 125 25.43 9.94 -17.42
CA VAL A 125 24.31 10.47 -18.20
C VAL A 125 24.44 11.98 -18.36
N PRO A 126 23.88 12.60 -19.44
CA PRO A 126 23.85 14.04 -19.57
C PRO A 126 23.20 14.70 -18.35
N GLY A 127 23.90 15.62 -17.70
CA GLY A 127 23.40 16.39 -16.57
C GLY A 127 22.77 17.71 -17.01
N GLU A 128 21.97 18.34 -16.14
CA GLU A 128 21.32 19.64 -16.43
C GLU A 128 22.29 20.83 -16.62
N LYS A 129 23.55 20.70 -16.23
CA LYS A 129 24.56 21.79 -16.25
C LYS A 129 25.86 21.41 -16.96
N GLU A 130 25.78 20.82 -18.13
CA GLU A 130 26.96 20.45 -18.97
C GLU A 130 27.98 19.49 -18.30
N LYS A 131 27.71 19.00 -17.10
CA LYS A 131 28.52 17.97 -16.45
C LYS A 131 27.75 16.66 -16.42
N PRO A 132 28.40 15.52 -16.70
CA PRO A 132 27.79 14.21 -16.51
C PRO A 132 27.28 14.07 -15.06
N ALA A 133 26.06 13.53 -14.86
CA ALA A 133 25.58 13.23 -13.55
C ALA A 133 26.29 11.98 -13.03
N ASP A 134 26.78 12.02 -11.79
CA ASP A 134 27.24 10.85 -11.05
C ASP A 134 26.04 10.14 -10.47
N LEU A 135 25.84 8.88 -10.84
CA LEU A 135 24.68 8.10 -10.43
C LEU A 135 24.95 7.19 -9.22
N LYS A 136 26.09 7.34 -8.56
CA LYS A 136 26.43 6.55 -7.35
C LYS A 136 25.45 6.76 -6.20
N ASP A 137 24.95 7.99 -6.05
CA ASP A 137 23.98 8.34 -5.02
C ASP A 137 22.56 8.55 -5.60
N LEU A 138 22.28 7.84 -6.69
CA LEU A 138 20.97 7.87 -7.34
C LEU A 138 19.88 7.46 -6.37
N THR A 139 18.90 8.35 -6.15
CA THR A 139 17.70 8.09 -5.35
C THR A 139 16.49 7.83 -6.25
N PHE A 140 16.06 8.84 -6.99
CA PHE A 140 14.87 8.79 -7.83
C PHE A 140 15.15 9.22 -9.26
N ILE A 141 14.42 8.62 -10.20
CA ILE A 141 14.35 9.01 -11.61
C ILE A 141 12.89 9.24 -11.98
N HIS A 142 12.63 10.34 -12.65
CA HIS A 142 11.32 10.64 -13.23
C HIS A 142 11.43 10.65 -14.75
N ALA A 143 10.76 9.70 -15.39
CA ALA A 143 10.69 9.53 -16.84
C ALA A 143 9.22 9.60 -17.30
N PRO A 144 8.60 10.79 -17.35
CA PRO A 144 7.16 10.94 -17.52
C PRO A 144 6.63 10.45 -18.89
N ALA A 145 7.49 10.23 -19.85
CA ALA A 145 7.14 9.65 -21.15
C ALA A 145 6.92 8.14 -21.08
N GLU A 146 7.48 7.45 -20.08
CA GLU A 146 7.43 6.00 -19.95
C GLU A 146 6.12 5.50 -19.28
N LEU A 147 5.76 4.25 -19.55
CA LEU A 147 4.65 3.59 -18.86
C LEU A 147 4.93 3.35 -17.38
N LEU A 148 6.19 3.09 -17.02
CA LEU A 148 6.71 3.08 -15.67
C LEU A 148 7.51 4.38 -15.46
N PRO A 149 6.84 5.48 -15.05
CA PRO A 149 7.44 6.81 -15.08
C PRO A 149 8.33 7.14 -13.89
N THR A 150 8.29 6.36 -12.83
CA THR A 150 9.03 6.64 -11.60
C THR A 150 9.88 5.45 -11.21
N TRP A 151 11.16 5.69 -10.99
CA TRP A 151 12.14 4.68 -10.61
C TRP A 151 12.93 5.14 -9.41
N TRP A 152 13.38 4.20 -8.56
CA TRP A 152 14.26 4.49 -7.44
C TRP A 152 15.17 3.32 -7.11
N THR A 153 16.30 3.63 -6.49
CA THR A 153 17.22 2.67 -5.89
C THR A 153 16.84 2.43 -4.43
N GLN A 154 17.61 1.62 -3.72
CA GLN A 154 17.47 1.44 -2.27
C GLN A 154 18.35 2.41 -1.45
N PHE A 155 18.94 3.43 -2.09
CA PHE A 155 19.78 4.40 -1.38
C PHE A 155 19.09 4.89 -0.08
N PRO A 156 19.82 5.01 1.05
CA PRO A 156 21.29 4.95 1.20
C PRO A 156 21.88 3.52 1.26
N VAL A 157 21.07 2.47 1.27
CA VAL A 157 21.56 1.08 1.20
C VAL A 157 21.92 0.77 -0.26
N ARG A 158 23.20 0.49 -0.51
CA ARG A 158 23.70 0.18 -1.86
C ARG A 158 23.39 -1.27 -2.19
N THR A 159 22.38 -1.48 -3.01
CA THR A 159 21.98 -2.77 -3.53
C THR A 159 21.70 -2.67 -5.03
N PRO A 160 21.94 -3.73 -5.80
CA PRO A 160 21.69 -3.71 -7.25
C PRO A 160 20.19 -3.88 -7.57
N VAL A 161 19.34 -3.07 -6.92
CA VAL A 161 17.88 -3.13 -7.07
C VAL A 161 17.34 -1.80 -7.57
N LEU A 162 16.61 -1.85 -8.67
CA LEU A 162 15.76 -0.76 -9.17
C LEU A 162 14.29 -1.13 -8.98
N ALA A 163 13.53 -0.19 -8.42
CA ALA A 163 12.09 -0.28 -8.32
C ALA A 163 11.46 0.66 -9.35
N GLY A 164 10.62 0.12 -10.24
CA GLY A 164 9.80 0.88 -11.17
C GLY A 164 8.36 0.96 -10.67
N TRP A 165 7.70 2.09 -10.88
CA TRP A 165 6.37 2.35 -10.37
C TRP A 165 5.51 3.12 -11.37
N ALA A 166 4.25 2.73 -11.46
CA ALA A 166 3.20 3.45 -12.16
C ALA A 166 1.93 3.48 -11.32
N GLY A 167 1.22 4.59 -11.33
CA GLY A 167 -0.06 4.78 -10.67
C GLY A 167 -1.15 5.27 -11.62
N GLY A 168 -2.41 5.23 -11.15
CA GLY A 168 -3.58 5.74 -11.87
C GLY A 168 -3.79 5.06 -13.22
N THR A 169 -4.10 5.84 -14.25
CA THR A 169 -4.44 5.32 -15.60
C THR A 169 -3.34 4.50 -16.26
N ARG A 170 -2.06 4.74 -15.90
CA ARG A 170 -0.96 3.88 -16.37
C ARG A 170 -1.01 2.51 -15.70
N ALA A 171 -1.23 2.48 -14.41
CA ALA A 171 -1.37 1.22 -13.68
C ALA A 171 -2.60 0.42 -14.16
N GLU A 172 -3.71 1.08 -14.50
CA GLU A 172 -4.87 0.42 -15.11
C GLU A 172 -4.51 -0.30 -16.40
N LYS A 173 -3.79 0.37 -17.30
CA LYS A 173 -3.31 -0.22 -18.56
C LYS A 173 -2.38 -1.41 -18.32
N LEU A 174 -1.44 -1.26 -17.40
CA LEU A 174 -0.46 -2.28 -17.08
C LEU A 174 -1.05 -3.46 -16.29
N SER A 175 -2.15 -3.27 -15.57
CA SER A 175 -2.77 -4.31 -14.75
C SER A 175 -3.34 -5.49 -15.51
N VAL A 176 -3.58 -5.33 -16.81
CA VAL A 176 -4.08 -6.40 -17.69
C VAL A 176 -2.96 -7.16 -18.41
N GLU A 177 -1.74 -6.65 -18.32
CA GLU A 177 -0.55 -7.22 -18.94
C GLU A 177 -0.04 -8.46 -18.18
N SER A 178 0.77 -9.28 -18.86
CA SER A 178 1.51 -10.37 -18.24
C SER A 178 2.77 -9.86 -17.55
N ASP A 179 3.35 -10.66 -16.67
CA ASP A 179 4.62 -10.33 -16.01
C ASP A 179 5.76 -10.15 -17.01
N ASP A 180 5.80 -10.95 -18.09
CA ASP A 180 6.78 -10.81 -19.18
C ASP A 180 6.61 -9.47 -19.91
N SER A 181 5.38 -9.05 -20.18
CA SER A 181 5.09 -7.75 -20.79
C SER A 181 5.48 -6.59 -19.88
N LEU A 182 5.23 -6.71 -18.55
CA LEU A 182 5.68 -5.72 -17.56
C LEU A 182 7.20 -5.61 -17.52
N LEU A 183 7.91 -6.73 -17.64
CA LEU A 183 9.38 -6.76 -17.71
C LEU A 183 9.87 -6.08 -18.99
N ASP A 184 9.21 -6.32 -20.14
CA ASP A 184 9.54 -5.68 -21.38
C ASP A 184 9.37 -4.15 -21.33
N HIS A 185 8.29 -3.66 -20.73
CA HIS A 185 8.08 -2.22 -20.48
C HIS A 185 9.14 -1.65 -19.54
N ALA A 186 9.55 -2.42 -18.51
CA ALA A 186 10.61 -2.03 -17.61
C ALA A 186 11.95 -1.89 -18.36
N PHE A 187 12.32 -2.84 -19.19
CA PHE A 187 13.54 -2.78 -20.01
C PHE A 187 13.49 -1.63 -21.02
N GLN A 188 12.35 -1.39 -21.65
CA GLN A 188 12.19 -0.25 -22.56
C GLN A 188 12.45 1.07 -21.84
N ALA A 189 11.84 1.27 -20.67
CA ALA A 189 12.04 2.47 -19.86
C ALA A 189 13.53 2.63 -19.46
N LEU A 190 14.17 1.57 -18.95
CA LEU A 190 15.57 1.62 -18.53
C LEU A 190 16.53 1.82 -19.70
N THR A 191 16.23 1.27 -20.88
CA THR A 191 17.00 1.54 -22.12
C THR A 191 16.97 3.03 -22.46
N HIS A 192 15.81 3.69 -22.39
CA HIS A 192 15.70 5.12 -22.64
C HIS A 192 16.36 5.97 -21.54
N ILE A 193 16.17 5.58 -20.28
CA ILE A 193 16.71 6.31 -19.12
C ILE A 193 18.24 6.29 -19.11
N PHE A 194 18.85 5.12 -19.28
CA PHE A 194 20.29 4.92 -19.09
C PHE A 194 21.07 4.86 -20.40
N GLY A 195 20.41 4.79 -21.57
CA GLY A 195 21.07 4.67 -22.85
C GLY A 195 21.77 3.32 -23.08
N VAL A 196 21.39 2.29 -22.34
CA VAL A 196 21.91 0.93 -22.45
C VAL A 196 21.02 0.06 -23.36
N SER A 197 21.56 -1.02 -23.94
CA SER A 197 20.77 -1.90 -24.78
C SER A 197 19.86 -2.82 -23.95
N LYS A 198 18.71 -3.23 -24.52
CA LYS A 198 17.84 -4.23 -23.89
C LYS A 198 18.60 -5.54 -23.58
N ARG A 199 19.44 -5.98 -24.53
CA ARG A 199 20.28 -7.18 -24.34
C ARG A 199 21.19 -7.08 -23.11
N PHE A 200 21.80 -5.92 -22.89
CA PHE A 200 22.62 -5.68 -21.70
C PHE A 200 21.80 -5.83 -20.42
N LEU A 201 20.57 -5.27 -20.38
CA LEU A 201 19.67 -5.39 -19.23
C LEU A 201 19.25 -6.85 -18.99
N GLU A 202 18.92 -7.59 -20.06
CA GLU A 202 18.57 -9.02 -19.98
C GLU A 202 19.72 -9.86 -19.42
N GLU A 203 20.97 -9.64 -19.91
CA GLU A 203 22.16 -10.35 -19.45
C GLU A 203 22.56 -9.96 -18.01
N SER A 204 22.27 -8.75 -17.59
CA SER A 204 22.59 -8.22 -16.26
C SER A 204 21.53 -8.53 -15.22
N LEU A 205 20.29 -8.81 -15.62
CA LEU A 205 19.19 -9.11 -14.69
C LEU A 205 19.46 -10.43 -13.94
N ALA A 206 19.29 -10.41 -12.65
CA ALA A 206 19.35 -11.60 -11.80
C ALA A 206 17.96 -12.09 -11.40
N GLU A 207 17.06 -11.19 -11.03
CA GLU A 207 15.69 -11.52 -10.60
C GLU A 207 14.72 -10.39 -10.93
N PHE A 208 13.48 -10.77 -11.18
CA PHE A 208 12.36 -9.87 -11.40
C PHE A 208 11.22 -10.24 -10.48
N TYR A 209 10.61 -9.25 -9.83
CA TYR A 209 9.45 -9.41 -8.96
C TYR A 209 8.39 -8.36 -9.29
N THR A 210 7.16 -8.81 -9.35
CA THR A 210 5.97 -7.96 -9.43
C THR A 210 4.82 -8.62 -8.72
N HIS A 211 3.80 -7.84 -8.33
CA HIS A 211 2.54 -8.36 -7.82
C HIS A 211 1.41 -7.45 -8.26
N ASN A 212 0.38 -8.03 -8.84
CA ASN A 212 -0.79 -7.29 -9.29
C ASN A 212 -1.82 -7.15 -8.16
N TRP A 213 -1.69 -6.10 -7.37
CA TRP A 213 -2.56 -5.81 -6.23
C TRP A 213 -4.04 -5.62 -6.61
N GLN A 214 -4.34 -5.21 -7.84
CA GLN A 214 -5.71 -5.05 -8.34
C GLN A 214 -6.41 -6.40 -8.54
N ARG A 215 -5.64 -7.44 -8.87
CA ARG A 215 -6.13 -8.81 -9.04
C ARG A 215 -6.03 -9.66 -7.79
N ASP A 216 -5.37 -9.16 -6.77
CA ASP A 216 -5.29 -9.85 -5.48
C ASP A 216 -6.66 -9.84 -4.80
N ALA A 217 -7.16 -11.03 -4.47
CA ALA A 217 -8.51 -11.21 -3.90
C ALA A 217 -8.69 -10.58 -2.52
N PHE A 218 -7.59 -10.32 -1.80
CA PHE A 218 -7.61 -9.79 -0.43
C PHE A 218 -7.11 -8.35 -0.32
N SER A 219 -6.78 -7.73 -1.44
CA SER A 219 -6.38 -6.31 -1.54
C SER A 219 -7.26 -5.55 -2.52
N ALA A 220 -7.49 -6.08 -3.72
CA ALA A 220 -8.28 -5.50 -4.80
C ALA A 220 -7.94 -4.01 -5.06
N GLY A 221 -6.65 -3.69 -5.00
CA GLY A 221 -6.09 -2.34 -5.14
C GLY A 221 -4.87 -2.13 -4.26
N ALA A 222 -4.26 -0.94 -4.31
CA ALA A 222 -3.02 -0.65 -3.59
C ALA A 222 -3.25 0.10 -2.27
N TYR A 223 -3.81 1.30 -2.32
CA TYR A 223 -4.10 2.12 -1.14
C TYR A 223 -5.21 3.13 -1.45
N SER A 224 -5.86 3.64 -0.39
CA SER A 224 -6.96 4.60 -0.55
C SER A 224 -6.48 6.01 -0.89
N TYR A 225 -7.34 6.76 -1.57
CA TYR A 225 -7.19 8.20 -1.72
C TYR A 225 -8.56 8.90 -1.65
N ILE A 226 -8.54 10.22 -1.45
CA ILE A 226 -9.73 11.02 -1.26
C ILE A 226 -10.05 11.75 -2.57
N PRO A 227 -11.10 11.36 -3.31
CA PRO A 227 -11.61 12.13 -4.44
C PRO A 227 -12.21 13.47 -4.03
N VAL A 228 -12.49 14.33 -4.99
CA VAL A 228 -13.24 15.56 -4.79
C VAL A 228 -14.59 15.27 -4.13
N GLY A 229 -14.87 15.90 -3.01
CA GLY A 229 -16.11 15.69 -2.23
C GLY A 229 -16.02 14.58 -1.16
N GLY A 230 -14.87 13.88 -1.04
CA GLY A 230 -14.67 12.78 -0.09
C GLY A 230 -14.05 13.18 1.27
N VAL A 231 -13.84 14.46 1.53
CA VAL A 231 -13.04 14.95 2.69
C VAL A 231 -13.48 14.39 4.05
N ASP A 232 -14.79 14.29 4.30
CA ASP A 232 -15.33 13.81 5.58
C ASP A 232 -15.51 12.29 5.62
N ALA A 233 -15.26 11.59 4.52
CA ALA A 233 -15.55 10.18 4.40
C ALA A 233 -14.65 9.32 5.29
N GLN A 234 -13.39 9.70 5.47
CA GLN A 234 -12.45 9.00 6.36
C GLN A 234 -12.94 9.04 7.81
N ALA A 235 -13.35 10.21 8.29
CA ALA A 235 -13.91 10.38 9.63
C ALA A 235 -15.22 9.59 9.80
N GLN A 236 -16.09 9.59 8.79
CA GLN A 236 -17.33 8.81 8.81
C GLN A 236 -17.03 7.30 8.82
N LEU A 237 -16.02 6.85 8.07
CA LEU A 237 -15.59 5.46 8.05
C LEU A 237 -14.98 5.03 9.40
N ALA A 238 -14.18 5.89 10.02
CA ALA A 238 -13.48 5.64 11.27
C ALA A 238 -14.42 5.49 12.49
N ARG A 239 -15.54 6.22 12.52
CA ARG A 239 -16.44 6.26 13.69
C ARG A 239 -16.94 4.87 14.09
N PRO A 240 -16.97 4.53 15.39
CA PRO A 240 -17.61 3.30 15.87
C PRO A 240 -19.11 3.27 15.58
N VAL A 241 -19.67 2.05 15.48
CA VAL A 241 -21.11 1.81 15.36
C VAL A 241 -21.60 1.17 16.65
N GLU A 242 -22.48 1.86 17.37
CA GLU A 242 -23.12 1.43 18.62
C GLU A 242 -22.13 0.83 19.64
N GLU A 243 -20.91 1.38 19.75
CA GLU A 243 -19.85 0.88 20.64
C GLU A 243 -19.56 -0.63 20.46
N THR A 244 -19.92 -1.17 19.32
CA THR A 244 -19.88 -2.60 19.02
C THR A 244 -18.99 -2.93 17.83
N ILE A 245 -19.10 -2.16 16.72
CA ILE A 245 -18.26 -2.34 15.54
C ILE A 245 -17.33 -1.13 15.40
N PHE A 246 -16.05 -1.39 15.33
CA PHE A 246 -14.98 -0.41 15.23
C PHE A 246 -14.23 -0.59 13.90
N PHE A 247 -13.57 0.46 13.43
CA PHE A 247 -12.89 0.45 12.15
C PHE A 247 -11.46 0.99 12.27
N ALA A 248 -10.51 0.29 11.68
CA ALA A 248 -9.14 0.75 11.51
C ALA A 248 -8.61 0.36 10.11
N GLY A 249 -7.43 0.77 9.79
CA GLY A 249 -6.79 0.66 8.48
C GLY A 249 -6.43 2.05 7.95
N GLU A 250 -5.56 2.11 6.95
CA GLU A 250 -5.04 3.36 6.40
C GLU A 250 -6.16 4.30 5.89
N ALA A 251 -7.25 3.74 5.34
CA ALA A 251 -8.40 4.50 4.84
C ALA A 251 -9.21 5.21 5.95
N THR A 252 -9.00 4.87 7.22
CA THR A 252 -9.63 5.50 8.39
C THR A 252 -8.73 6.51 9.08
N ASN A 253 -7.56 6.84 8.50
CA ASN A 253 -6.65 7.81 9.07
C ASN A 253 -7.07 9.23 8.69
N GLU A 254 -7.44 10.04 9.71
CA GLU A 254 -7.98 11.38 9.54
C GLU A 254 -6.92 12.49 9.55
N VAL A 255 -5.68 12.15 9.94
CA VAL A 255 -4.62 13.14 10.19
C VAL A 255 -3.64 13.30 9.03
N GLY A 256 -3.98 12.78 7.83
CA GLY A 256 -3.17 12.98 6.62
C GLY A 256 -2.21 11.85 6.27
N HIS A 257 -2.13 10.79 7.07
CA HIS A 257 -1.27 9.63 6.80
C HIS A 257 -2.02 8.45 6.12
N HIS A 258 -3.11 8.73 5.39
CA HIS A 258 -3.78 7.70 4.58
C HIS A 258 -2.85 7.16 3.49
N GLY A 259 -3.09 5.94 3.05
CA GLY A 259 -2.24 5.26 2.07
C GLY A 259 -0.87 4.83 2.59
N THR A 260 -0.63 4.87 3.91
CA THR A 260 0.66 4.56 4.52
C THR A 260 0.58 3.51 5.62
N VAL A 261 1.68 2.78 5.85
CA VAL A 261 1.77 1.78 6.91
C VAL A 261 1.67 2.42 8.30
N HIS A 262 2.34 3.54 8.53
CA HIS A 262 2.26 4.22 9.83
C HIS A 262 0.86 4.79 10.10
N GLY A 263 0.15 5.25 9.06
CA GLY A 263 -1.25 5.65 9.19
C GLY A 263 -2.17 4.48 9.56
N ALA A 264 -1.93 3.30 8.98
CA ALA A 264 -2.64 2.08 9.37
C ALA A 264 -2.39 1.71 10.84
N LEU A 265 -1.13 1.74 11.30
CA LEU A 265 -0.75 1.46 12.69
C LEU A 265 -1.38 2.47 13.66
N ALA A 266 -1.31 3.77 13.36
CA ALA A 266 -1.92 4.82 14.17
C ALA A 266 -3.44 4.64 14.30
N SER A 267 -4.12 4.26 13.21
CA SER A 267 -5.56 3.99 13.23
C SER A 267 -5.90 2.76 14.10
N GLY A 268 -5.05 1.74 14.11
CA GLY A 268 -5.18 0.58 14.99
C GLY A 268 -5.09 0.96 16.47
N ILE A 269 -4.11 1.80 16.83
CA ILE A 269 -3.94 2.31 18.19
C ILE A 269 -5.16 3.16 18.62
N ARG A 270 -5.68 4.01 17.73
CA ARG A 270 -6.91 4.77 17.98
C ARG A 270 -8.10 3.84 18.27
N ALA A 271 -8.34 2.89 17.38
CA ALA A 271 -9.48 1.97 17.52
C ALA A 271 -9.36 1.08 18.79
N ALA A 272 -8.14 0.67 19.17
CA ALA A 272 -7.92 -0.05 20.41
C ALA A 272 -8.30 0.79 21.64
N LYS A 273 -7.96 2.09 21.67
CA LYS A 273 -8.36 3.01 22.73
C LYS A 273 -9.88 3.17 22.79
N GLU A 274 -10.56 3.31 21.65
CA GLU A 274 -12.02 3.39 21.55
C GLU A 274 -12.71 2.12 22.06
N ILE A 275 -12.12 0.95 21.79
CA ILE A 275 -12.63 -0.35 22.28
C ILE A 275 -12.50 -0.47 23.80
N LEU A 276 -11.46 0.10 24.39
CA LEU A 276 -11.18 -0.02 25.83
C LEU A 276 -11.90 1.04 26.68
N ALA A 277 -12.40 2.10 26.06
CA ALA A 277 -13.20 3.12 26.72
C ALA A 277 -14.63 2.63 27.00
#